data_9988299ef89782f6523c362e6b975793
#
_entry.id   9988299ef89782f6523c362e6b975793
#
_cell.length_a   1.000
_cell.length_b   1.000
_cell.length_c   1.000
_cell.angle_alpha   90.00
_cell.angle_beta   90.00
_cell.angle_gamma   90.00
#
_symmetry.space_group_name_H-M   'P 1'
#
loop_
_entity.id
_entity.type
_entity.pdbx_description
1 polymer ?
#
loop_
_entity_poly.entity_id
_entity_poly.type
_entity_poly.pdbx_seq_one_letter_code
_entity_poly.pdbx_strand_id
1 'polypeptide(L)'
;MIRRIHALGVQPVLLTGDHQNAADVIGKQLGIREIHANCLPADKLNQIGEFQKLGNDVCMIGDGINDAPALKKANVGIAMGGVGSDIAVDAADIVLVDDEIKELPHLLALSKKMMKTIKLNLAFSMGLNFLAIALAITGLLGPVIGALVHNAGSVVVIINSAMLLRWKQP
;
A
#
# COMPACT_ATOMS: atom_id res chain seq x y z
N MET A 1 0.13 17.05 3.85
CA MET A 1 0.48 15.67 3.45
C MET A 1 0.79 14.80 4.66
N ILE A 2 1.85 15.03 5.42
CA ILE A 2 2.31 14.18 6.55
C ILE A 2 1.22 13.92 7.60
N ARG A 3 0.42 14.93 7.99
CA ARG A 3 -0.72 14.73 8.90
C ARG A 3 -1.73 13.70 8.40
N ARG A 4 -1.96 13.65 7.08
CA ARG A 4 -2.87 12.66 6.45
C ARG A 4 -2.27 11.26 6.51
N ILE A 5 -0.95 11.11 6.34
CA ILE A 5 -0.22 9.85 6.49
C ILE A 5 -0.34 9.33 7.92
N HIS A 6 -0.12 10.19 8.92
CA HIS A 6 -0.33 9.84 10.33
C HIS A 6 -1.76 9.41 10.63
N ALA A 7 -2.77 10.10 10.08
CA ALA A 7 -4.17 9.73 10.25
C ALA A 7 -4.51 8.34 9.68
N LEU A 8 -3.72 7.88 8.71
CA LEU A 8 -3.80 6.52 8.17
C LEU A 8 -3.04 5.49 9.02
N GLY A 9 -2.47 5.87 10.17
CA GLY A 9 -1.73 4.97 11.05
C GLY A 9 -0.33 4.60 10.52
N VAL A 10 0.23 5.42 9.62
CA VAL A 10 1.58 5.25 9.09
C VAL A 10 2.50 6.26 9.75
N GLN A 11 3.66 5.83 10.23
CA GLN A 11 4.69 6.68 10.80
C GLN A 11 5.71 7.06 9.72
N PRO A 12 5.83 8.34 9.34
CA PRO A 12 6.86 8.80 8.44
C PRO A 12 8.20 8.92 9.17
N VAL A 13 9.25 8.46 8.51
CA VAL A 13 10.66 8.53 8.94
C VAL A 13 11.45 9.21 7.84
N LEU A 14 12.36 10.11 8.20
CA LEU A 14 13.28 10.76 7.26
C LEU A 14 14.64 10.04 7.30
N LEU A 15 15.03 9.43 6.19
CA LEU A 15 16.35 8.85 5.98
C LEU A 15 17.08 9.70 4.93
N THR A 16 18.13 10.44 5.34
CA THR A 16 18.86 11.32 4.41
C THR A 16 20.36 11.22 4.57
N GLY A 17 21.08 11.37 3.47
CA GLY A 17 22.55 11.52 3.49
C GLY A 17 23.03 12.90 3.92
N ASP A 18 22.13 13.87 4.07
CA ASP A 18 22.45 15.21 4.51
C ASP A 18 22.90 15.25 5.97
N HIS A 19 23.61 16.36 6.34
CA HIS A 19 24.02 16.61 7.70
C HIS A 19 22.83 16.83 8.64
N GLN A 20 23.02 16.45 9.92
CA GLN A 20 21.98 16.51 10.96
C GLN A 20 21.23 17.85 11.01
N ASN A 21 21.96 18.98 10.93
CA ASN A 21 21.33 20.32 10.99
C ASN A 21 20.31 20.55 9.84
N ALA A 22 20.65 20.11 8.61
CA ALA A 22 19.77 20.24 7.47
C ALA A 22 18.57 19.30 7.59
N ALA A 23 18.79 18.07 8.00
CA ALA A 23 17.78 17.07 8.23
C ALA A 23 16.78 17.50 9.32
N ASP A 24 17.24 18.11 10.40
CA ASP A 24 16.38 18.63 11.49
C ASP A 24 15.49 19.77 11.03
N VAL A 25 15.99 20.67 10.17
CA VAL A 25 15.18 21.76 9.60
C VAL A 25 14.07 21.19 8.73
N ILE A 26 14.40 20.26 7.83
CA ILE A 26 13.44 19.61 6.95
C ILE A 26 12.42 18.81 7.77
N GLY A 27 12.87 18.02 8.74
CA GLY A 27 12.01 17.23 9.59
C GLY A 27 11.01 18.09 10.37
N LYS A 28 11.44 19.23 10.93
CA LYS A 28 10.56 20.20 11.59
C LYS A 28 9.55 20.80 10.63
N GLN A 29 9.97 21.20 9.42
CA GLN A 29 9.05 21.75 8.41
C GLN A 29 8.00 20.75 7.97
N LEU A 30 8.37 19.50 7.80
CA LEU A 30 7.49 18.42 7.41
C LEU A 30 6.66 17.85 8.58
N GLY A 31 7.08 18.09 9.83
CA GLY A 31 6.46 17.51 11.02
C GLY A 31 6.82 16.04 11.22
N ILE A 32 7.99 15.62 10.73
CA ILE A 32 8.55 14.28 10.93
C ILE A 32 9.40 14.31 12.19
N ARG A 33 9.15 13.35 13.10
CA ARG A 33 9.86 13.27 14.41
C ARG A 33 11.07 12.38 14.39
N GLU A 34 11.02 11.32 13.58
CA GLU A 34 12.09 10.34 13.50
C GLU A 34 12.96 10.66 12.28
N ILE A 35 14.21 11.03 12.56
CA ILE A 35 15.15 11.55 11.55
C ILE A 35 16.47 10.82 11.71
N HIS A 36 16.93 10.20 10.64
CA HIS A 36 18.25 9.59 10.51
C HIS A 36 19.02 10.35 9.44
N ALA A 37 19.98 11.14 9.86
CA ALA A 37 20.85 11.96 9.01
C ALA A 37 22.19 11.28 8.76
N ASN A 38 22.99 11.83 7.84
CA ASN A 38 24.30 11.30 7.44
C ASN A 38 24.26 9.81 7.02
N CYS A 39 23.12 9.33 6.51
CA CYS A 39 22.95 7.94 6.13
C CYS A 39 23.67 7.63 4.82
N LEU A 40 24.60 6.70 4.86
CA LEU A 40 25.12 6.03 3.66
C LEU A 40 24.06 5.05 3.11
N PRO A 41 24.17 4.61 1.84
CA PRO A 41 23.25 3.63 1.28
C PRO A 41 23.12 2.35 2.13
N ALA A 42 24.22 1.88 2.72
CA ALA A 42 24.22 0.72 3.63
C ALA A 42 23.42 0.99 4.92
N ASP A 43 23.46 2.21 5.44
CA ASP A 43 22.73 2.58 6.67
C ASP A 43 21.22 2.58 6.41
N LYS A 44 20.79 3.07 5.24
CA LYS A 44 19.37 3.01 4.84
C LYS A 44 18.87 1.57 4.81
N LEU A 45 19.66 0.64 4.24
CA LEU A 45 19.33 -0.79 4.22
C LEU A 45 19.22 -1.37 5.64
N ASN A 46 20.14 -1.03 6.52
CA ASN A 46 20.14 -1.49 7.90
C ASN A 46 18.91 -1.01 8.66
N GLN A 47 18.57 0.29 8.54
CA GLN A 47 17.39 0.87 9.17
C GLN A 47 16.09 0.19 8.71
N ILE A 48 15.93 -0.03 7.40
CA ILE A 48 14.79 -0.78 6.87
C ILE A 48 14.72 -2.17 7.49
N GLY A 49 15.88 -2.88 7.54
CA GLY A 49 15.95 -4.21 8.14
C GLY A 49 15.61 -4.23 9.64
N GLU A 50 15.98 -3.19 10.39
CA GLU A 50 15.63 -3.07 11.80
C GLU A 50 14.12 -2.86 12.00
N PHE A 51 13.50 -1.96 11.24
CA PHE A 51 12.05 -1.79 11.28
C PHE A 51 11.30 -3.09 10.94
N GLN A 52 11.78 -3.82 9.92
CA GLN A 52 11.18 -5.11 9.54
C GLN A 52 11.34 -6.18 10.63
N LYS A 53 12.49 -6.24 11.32
CA LYS A 53 12.71 -7.15 12.46
C LYS A 53 11.78 -6.86 13.65
N LEU A 54 11.38 -5.60 13.82
CA LEU A 54 10.39 -5.18 14.81
C LEU A 54 8.95 -5.50 14.40
N GLY A 55 8.75 -6.13 13.23
CA GLY A 55 7.41 -6.50 12.72
C GLY A 55 6.68 -5.37 12.00
N ASN A 56 7.38 -4.30 11.61
CA ASN A 56 6.80 -3.21 10.84
C ASN A 56 6.92 -3.48 9.33
N ASP A 57 5.86 -3.22 8.59
CA ASP A 57 5.92 -3.14 7.14
C ASP A 57 6.49 -1.78 6.74
N VAL A 58 7.52 -1.78 5.90
CA VAL A 58 8.25 -0.58 5.48
C VAL A 58 7.94 -0.23 4.04
N CYS A 59 7.52 1.01 3.83
CA CYS A 59 7.40 1.62 2.50
C CYS A 59 8.55 2.62 2.34
N MET A 60 9.46 2.37 1.39
CA MET A 60 10.58 3.27 1.06
C MET A 60 10.22 4.12 -0.15
N ILE A 61 10.51 5.43 -0.06
CA ILE A 61 10.38 6.36 -1.18
C ILE A 61 11.77 6.92 -1.48
N GLY A 62 12.18 6.88 -2.73
CA GLY A 62 13.48 7.35 -3.18
C GLY A 62 13.48 7.79 -4.64
N ASP A 63 14.47 8.57 -5.02
CA ASP A 63 14.58 9.18 -6.35
C ASP A 63 15.90 8.87 -7.06
N GLY A 64 16.89 8.33 -6.36
CA GLY A 64 18.24 8.16 -6.84
C GLY A 64 18.73 6.72 -6.98
N ILE A 65 19.84 6.55 -7.72
CA ILE A 65 20.54 5.28 -7.88
C ILE A 65 20.95 4.70 -6.51
N ASN A 66 21.33 5.60 -5.58
CA ASN A 66 21.75 5.21 -4.23
C ASN A 66 20.60 4.63 -3.39
N ASP A 67 19.34 4.90 -3.76
CA ASP A 67 18.16 4.42 -3.07
C ASP A 67 17.65 3.08 -3.63
N ALA A 68 18.09 2.66 -4.82
CA ALA A 68 17.63 1.44 -5.46
C ALA A 68 17.76 0.18 -4.57
N PRO A 69 18.87 -0.05 -3.85
CA PRO A 69 18.96 -1.17 -2.92
C PRO A 69 17.95 -1.08 -1.76
N ALA A 70 17.69 0.14 -1.26
CA ALA A 70 16.74 0.40 -0.17
C ALA A 70 15.29 0.22 -0.65
N LEU A 71 14.96 0.68 -1.85
CA LEU A 71 13.66 0.44 -2.51
C LEU A 71 13.38 -1.05 -2.62
N LYS A 72 14.36 -1.83 -3.12
CA LYS A 72 14.25 -3.29 -3.27
C LYS A 72 14.15 -4.04 -1.95
N LYS A 73 14.74 -3.51 -0.88
CA LYS A 73 14.75 -4.11 0.47
C LYS A 73 13.43 -3.89 1.21
N ALA A 74 12.77 -2.77 0.98
CA ALA A 74 11.50 -2.44 1.63
C ALA A 74 10.39 -3.44 1.27
N ASN A 75 9.31 -3.46 2.06
CA ASN A 75 8.12 -4.24 1.71
C ASN A 75 7.39 -3.66 0.50
N VAL A 76 7.50 -2.33 0.33
CA VAL A 76 7.04 -1.60 -0.86
C VAL A 76 8.06 -0.50 -1.17
N GLY A 77 8.63 -0.52 -2.37
CA GLY A 77 9.48 0.53 -2.91
C GLY A 77 8.69 1.46 -3.82
N ILE A 78 8.81 2.77 -3.61
CA ILE A 78 8.18 3.80 -4.45
C ILE A 78 9.27 4.69 -5.03
N ALA A 79 9.40 4.73 -6.35
CA ALA A 79 10.33 5.63 -7.04
C ALA A 79 9.62 6.89 -7.54
N MET A 80 10.39 8.00 -7.59
CA MET A 80 10.00 9.24 -8.24
C MET A 80 10.29 9.09 -9.74
N GLY A 81 9.27 9.20 -10.60
CA GLY A 81 9.41 8.86 -12.02
C GLY A 81 9.91 9.98 -12.92
N GLY A 82 9.69 11.25 -12.55
CA GLY A 82 10.09 12.41 -13.35
C GLY A 82 11.54 12.83 -13.12
N VAL A 83 12.02 12.76 -11.87
CA VAL A 83 13.42 13.05 -11.47
C VAL A 83 14.20 11.81 -11.07
N GLY A 84 13.51 10.66 -10.91
CA GLY A 84 14.13 9.39 -10.54
C GLY A 84 15.03 8.83 -11.63
N SER A 85 16.08 8.11 -11.23
CA SER A 85 16.90 7.37 -12.17
C SER A 85 16.17 6.11 -12.67
N ASP A 86 16.47 5.68 -13.90
CA ASP A 86 15.95 4.42 -14.45
C ASP A 86 16.21 3.24 -13.50
N ILE A 87 17.35 3.24 -12.81
CA ILE A 87 17.72 2.21 -11.83
C ILE A 87 16.80 2.24 -10.61
N ALA A 88 16.38 3.42 -10.12
CA ALA A 88 15.44 3.53 -9.02
C ALA A 88 14.04 3.06 -9.46
N VAL A 89 13.64 3.41 -10.68
CA VAL A 89 12.37 2.97 -11.28
C VAL A 89 12.33 1.45 -11.42
N ASP A 90 13.40 0.82 -11.90
CA ASP A 90 13.51 -0.64 -12.05
C ASP A 90 13.52 -1.39 -10.70
N ALA A 91 13.97 -0.72 -9.64
CA ALA A 91 14.02 -1.31 -8.29
C ALA A 91 12.71 -1.16 -7.52
N ALA A 92 11.80 -0.29 -7.94
CA ALA A 92 10.58 0.05 -7.22
C ALA A 92 9.40 -0.84 -7.64
N ASP A 93 8.43 -0.98 -6.70
CA ASP A 93 7.15 -1.63 -6.97
C ASP A 93 6.13 -0.65 -7.56
N ILE A 94 6.29 0.64 -7.26
CA ILE A 94 5.41 1.73 -7.67
C ILE A 94 6.26 2.91 -8.16
N VAL A 95 5.81 3.56 -9.24
CA VAL A 95 6.45 4.77 -9.76
C VAL A 95 5.46 5.93 -9.73
N LEU A 96 5.87 7.06 -9.14
CA LEU A 96 5.11 8.31 -9.15
C LEU A 96 5.52 9.11 -10.39
N VAL A 97 4.73 9.05 -11.45
CA VAL A 97 5.07 9.60 -12.78
C VAL A 97 5.29 11.12 -12.75
N ASP A 98 4.47 11.85 -11.99
CA ASP A 98 4.52 13.31 -11.91
C ASP A 98 5.30 13.83 -10.68
N ASP A 99 6.06 12.96 -9.99
CA ASP A 99 6.81 13.26 -8.75
C ASP A 99 5.96 13.87 -7.62
N GLU A 100 4.66 13.67 -7.70
CA GLU A 100 3.74 14.25 -6.74
C GLU A 100 3.58 13.38 -5.48
N ILE A 101 4.53 13.50 -4.55
CA ILE A 101 4.43 12.86 -3.23
C ILE A 101 3.10 13.18 -2.52
N LYS A 102 2.44 14.29 -2.91
CA LYS A 102 1.13 14.66 -2.37
C LYS A 102 0.05 13.60 -2.62
N GLU A 103 0.19 12.76 -3.63
CA GLU A 103 -0.72 11.66 -3.95
C GLU A 103 -0.54 10.43 -3.06
N LEU A 104 0.57 10.35 -2.32
CA LEU A 104 0.85 9.22 -1.42
C LEU A 104 -0.26 8.95 -0.39
N PRO A 105 -0.86 9.95 0.29
CA PRO A 105 -2.00 9.69 1.19
C PRO A 105 -3.20 9.08 0.47
N HIS A 106 -3.45 9.50 -0.78
CA HIS A 106 -4.52 8.93 -1.60
C HIS A 106 -4.23 7.46 -1.96
N LEU A 107 -3.01 7.16 -2.40
CA LEU A 107 -2.55 5.79 -2.69
C LEU A 107 -2.73 4.86 -1.47
N LEU A 108 -2.26 5.30 -0.30
CA LEU A 108 -2.39 4.55 0.96
C LEU A 108 -3.86 4.34 1.37
N ALA A 109 -4.70 5.36 1.23
CA ALA A 109 -6.12 5.26 1.56
C ALA A 109 -6.86 4.33 0.59
N LEU A 110 -6.54 4.42 -0.72
CA LEU A 110 -7.10 3.56 -1.76
C LEU A 110 -6.71 2.09 -1.53
N SER A 111 -5.44 1.80 -1.22
CA SER A 111 -4.99 0.43 -0.94
C SER A 111 -5.69 -0.19 0.27
N LYS A 112 -5.90 0.58 1.36
CA LYS A 112 -6.69 0.15 2.52
C LYS A 112 -8.15 -0.12 2.16
N LYS A 113 -8.77 0.75 1.36
CA LYS A 113 -10.14 0.56 0.89
C LYS A 113 -10.26 -0.67 0.01
N MET A 114 -9.32 -0.86 -0.93
CA MET A 114 -9.24 -2.03 -1.80
C MET A 114 -9.12 -3.31 -0.99
N MET A 115 -8.22 -3.37 -0.01
CA MET A 115 -8.05 -4.54 0.86
C MET A 115 -9.33 -4.86 1.64
N LYS A 116 -10.04 -3.84 2.15
CA LYS A 116 -11.34 -4.03 2.82
C LYS A 116 -12.38 -4.61 1.86
N THR A 117 -12.44 -4.11 0.62
CA THR A 117 -13.35 -4.62 -0.42
C THR A 117 -13.03 -6.07 -0.77
N ILE A 118 -11.75 -6.43 -0.94
CA ILE A 118 -11.32 -7.80 -1.22
C ILE A 118 -11.76 -8.74 -0.09
N LYS A 119 -11.49 -8.38 1.18
CA LYS A 119 -11.90 -9.20 2.33
C LYS A 119 -13.41 -9.38 2.41
N LEU A 120 -14.18 -8.32 2.14
CA LEU A 120 -15.64 -8.38 2.14
C LEU A 120 -16.17 -9.28 1.01
N ASN A 121 -15.64 -9.13 -0.20
CA ASN A 121 -16.03 -9.95 -1.34
C ASN A 121 -15.69 -11.43 -1.11
N LEU A 122 -14.54 -11.71 -0.55
CA LEU A 122 -14.13 -13.08 -0.21
C LEU A 122 -15.04 -13.70 0.84
N ALA A 123 -15.31 -12.97 1.93
CA ALA A 123 -16.22 -13.44 2.99
C ALA A 123 -17.65 -13.67 2.44
N PHE A 124 -18.14 -12.76 1.60
CA PHE A 124 -19.45 -12.90 0.96
C PHE A 124 -19.51 -14.13 0.04
N SER A 125 -18.52 -14.30 -0.85
CA SER A 125 -18.47 -15.44 -1.77
C SER A 125 -18.34 -16.78 -1.04
N MET A 126 -17.49 -16.85 -0.01
CA MET A 126 -17.37 -18.06 0.80
C MET A 126 -18.67 -18.36 1.55
N GLY A 127 -19.28 -17.36 2.17
CA GLY A 127 -20.54 -17.51 2.89
C GLY A 127 -21.67 -17.99 1.98
N LEU A 128 -21.78 -17.39 0.77
CA LEU A 128 -22.76 -17.81 -0.22
C LEU A 128 -22.57 -19.27 -0.66
N ASN A 129 -21.30 -19.68 -0.91
CA ASN A 129 -21.00 -21.04 -1.30
C ASN A 129 -21.30 -22.05 -0.17
N PHE A 130 -20.90 -21.76 1.07
CA PHE A 130 -21.23 -22.65 2.20
C PHE A 130 -22.74 -22.77 2.41
N LEU A 131 -23.48 -21.68 2.29
CA LEU A 131 -24.94 -21.70 2.37
C LEU A 131 -25.56 -22.55 1.25
N ALA A 132 -25.09 -22.37 0.01
CA ALA A 132 -25.56 -23.13 -1.14
C ALA A 132 -25.31 -24.64 -0.98
N ILE A 133 -24.14 -25.02 -0.48
CA ILE A 133 -23.78 -26.43 -0.19
C ILE A 133 -24.70 -27.00 0.90
N ALA A 134 -24.93 -26.27 1.99
CA ALA A 134 -25.81 -26.71 3.08
C ALA A 134 -27.25 -26.95 2.57
N LEU A 135 -27.77 -26.03 1.74
CA LEU A 135 -29.10 -26.15 1.15
C LEU A 135 -29.17 -27.28 0.12
N ALA A 136 -28.09 -27.54 -0.61
CA ALA A 136 -28.06 -28.66 -1.57
C ALA A 136 -28.07 -30.03 -0.85
N ILE A 137 -27.32 -30.15 0.28
CA ILE A 137 -27.33 -31.38 1.09
C ILE A 137 -28.73 -31.70 1.64
N THR A 138 -29.50 -30.68 2.02
CA THR A 138 -30.87 -30.83 2.51
C THR A 138 -31.90 -31.07 1.37
N GLY A 139 -31.47 -31.01 0.11
CA GLY A 139 -32.36 -31.16 -1.04
C GLY A 139 -33.20 -29.92 -1.36
N LEU A 140 -33.05 -28.83 -0.61
CA LEU A 140 -33.79 -27.58 -0.82
C LEU A 140 -33.28 -26.77 -2.02
N LEU A 141 -32.05 -27.01 -2.46
CA LEU A 141 -31.43 -26.30 -3.57
C LEU A 141 -31.10 -27.26 -4.71
N GLY A 142 -31.83 -27.15 -5.83
CA GLY A 142 -31.54 -27.90 -7.04
C GLY A 142 -30.33 -27.33 -7.81
N PRO A 143 -29.66 -28.12 -8.69
CA PRO A 143 -28.45 -27.72 -9.40
C PRO A 143 -28.62 -26.47 -10.23
N VAL A 144 -29.75 -26.27 -10.91
CA VAL A 144 -30.02 -25.10 -11.75
C VAL A 144 -30.12 -23.82 -10.92
N ILE A 145 -30.85 -23.87 -9.81
CA ILE A 145 -31.01 -22.73 -8.91
C ILE A 145 -29.66 -22.41 -8.23
N GLY A 146 -28.90 -23.44 -7.84
CA GLY A 146 -27.54 -23.29 -7.29
C GLY A 146 -26.60 -22.54 -8.25
N ALA A 147 -26.63 -22.90 -9.53
CA ALA A 147 -25.82 -22.22 -10.56
C ALA A 147 -26.27 -20.75 -10.75
N LEU A 148 -27.55 -20.45 -10.72
CA LEU A 148 -28.08 -19.09 -10.83
C LEU A 148 -27.66 -18.23 -9.63
N VAL A 149 -27.76 -18.77 -8.41
CA VAL A 149 -27.32 -18.08 -7.18
C VAL A 149 -25.84 -17.78 -7.21
N HIS A 150 -25.01 -18.74 -7.64
CA HIS A 150 -23.56 -18.55 -7.78
C HIS A 150 -23.23 -17.44 -8.79
N ASN A 151 -23.87 -17.44 -9.97
CA ASN A 151 -23.66 -16.42 -10.99
C ASN A 151 -24.12 -15.03 -10.51
N ALA A 152 -25.27 -14.93 -9.84
CA ALA A 152 -25.75 -13.69 -9.24
C ALA A 152 -24.77 -13.15 -8.17
N GLY A 153 -24.24 -14.03 -7.32
CA GLY A 153 -23.20 -13.70 -6.34
C GLY A 153 -21.94 -13.12 -7.00
N SER A 154 -21.49 -13.71 -8.11
CA SER A 154 -20.35 -13.23 -8.88
C SER A 154 -20.59 -11.82 -9.44
N VAL A 155 -21.77 -11.54 -9.95
CA VAL A 155 -22.15 -10.20 -10.44
C VAL A 155 -22.09 -9.17 -9.32
N VAL A 156 -22.59 -9.50 -8.12
CA VAL A 156 -22.53 -8.61 -6.95
C VAL A 156 -21.10 -8.28 -6.59
N VAL A 157 -20.18 -9.26 -6.56
CA VAL A 157 -18.75 -9.07 -6.30
C VAL A 157 -18.11 -8.16 -7.34
N ILE A 158 -18.42 -8.34 -8.63
CA ILE A 158 -17.90 -7.50 -9.72
C ILE A 158 -18.37 -6.05 -9.54
N ILE A 159 -19.66 -5.84 -9.28
CA ILE A 159 -20.22 -4.49 -9.06
C ILE A 159 -19.56 -3.83 -7.86
N ASN A 160 -19.44 -4.53 -6.73
CA ASN A 160 -18.78 -3.98 -5.53
C ASN A 160 -17.32 -3.61 -5.79
N SER A 161 -16.61 -4.43 -6.56
CA SER A 161 -15.22 -4.13 -6.96
C SER A 161 -15.14 -2.93 -7.91
N ALA A 162 -16.04 -2.83 -8.88
CA ALA A 162 -16.10 -1.73 -9.84
C ALA A 162 -16.42 -0.37 -9.17
N MET A 163 -17.10 -0.37 -8.03
CA MET A 163 -17.35 0.86 -7.26
C MET A 163 -16.06 1.52 -6.75
N LEU A 164 -14.94 0.79 -6.64
CA LEU A 164 -13.63 1.35 -6.30
C LEU A 164 -13.13 2.35 -7.35
N LEU A 165 -13.49 2.16 -8.64
CA LEU A 165 -13.08 3.08 -9.73
C LEU A 165 -13.66 4.50 -9.56
N ARG A 166 -14.77 4.63 -8.85
CA ARG A 166 -15.44 5.92 -8.57
C ARG A 166 -15.08 6.48 -7.22
N TRP A 167 -14.27 5.77 -6.43
CA TRP A 167 -13.96 6.20 -5.09
C TRP A 167 -12.99 7.39 -5.13
N LYS A 168 -13.40 8.47 -4.51
CA LYS A 168 -12.55 9.65 -4.24
C LYS A 168 -12.36 9.75 -2.75
N GLN A 169 -11.16 10.08 -2.33
CA GLN A 169 -10.89 10.33 -0.92
C GLN A 169 -11.63 11.62 -0.51
N PRO A 170 -12.43 11.61 0.56
CA PRO A 170 -13.08 12.79 1.10
C PRO A 170 -12.07 13.80 1.67
#